data_d9b5a95ede56bdc065171c7ac4a2573c
#
_entry.id   d9b5a95ede56bdc065171c7ac4a2573c
#
_cell.length_a   1.000
_cell.length_b   1.000
_cell.length_c   1.000
_cell.angle_alpha   90.00
_cell.angle_beta   90.00
_cell.angle_gamma   90.00
#
_symmetry.space_group_name_H-M   'P 1'
#
loop_
_entity.id
_entity.type
_entity.pdbx_description
1 polymer ?
#
loop_
_entity_poly.entity_id
_entity_poly.type
_entity_poly.pdbx_seq_one_letter_code
_entity_poly.pdbx_strand_id
1 'polypeptide(L)'
;MTRGKLKVFLGAAPGVGKTYAMLEEGNRLRSEGRNVVIGFVEPHERSETAAMIGDLEVIPRRVAEYRGATFEEMDLETVMTRLPDVALVDELAHTNVPGSRNAKRWMDVEELLEAGIDVLSTMNIQHLDSLNDVIHEITDVVQRETIPDEVVRNADEIELVDLTQEGVRDRLAAGKIYPAERIDAALANYFRPGNLGALRELALSWTADRVDEAVEKYRDMHGIDQPWETKERVVVALAGAEGSDDVVRRAARLAMRSRADLLGVYVRPTDGLAEQSDTDVTQLVELLQQLGGRYHELVGDDIGTALVAFARDENATQIVLGASRRSRFDELRRGSPIAKVIRNAGDIDVHIISYQGARKPRPRRRRSEPISGRRRLVS
;
A
#
# COMPACT_ATOMS: atom_id res chain seq x y z
N MET A 1 23.27 -24.39 -5.83
CA MET A 1 22.38 -24.54 -4.64
C MET A 1 21.16 -23.68 -4.90
N THR A 2 20.00 -24.05 -4.45
CA THR A 2 18.81 -23.17 -4.48
C THR A 2 19.03 -22.05 -3.47
N ARG A 3 18.63 -20.82 -3.79
CA ARG A 3 18.64 -19.67 -2.88
C ARG A 3 17.83 -20.01 -1.62
N GLY A 4 18.32 -19.64 -0.45
CA GLY A 4 17.59 -19.75 0.80
C GLY A 4 16.32 -18.87 0.81
N LYS A 5 15.45 -19.10 1.76
CA LYS A 5 14.18 -18.37 1.94
C LYS A 5 14.30 -17.34 3.05
N LEU A 6 13.70 -16.16 2.81
CA LEU A 6 13.60 -15.09 3.80
C LEU A 6 12.20 -15.06 4.41
N LYS A 7 12.11 -15.20 5.73
CA LYS A 7 10.90 -14.91 6.52
C LYS A 7 11.14 -13.66 7.36
N VAL A 8 10.25 -12.67 7.25
CA VAL A 8 10.32 -11.40 7.99
C VAL A 8 9.17 -11.30 8.99
N PHE A 9 9.52 -11.14 10.26
CA PHE A 9 8.57 -10.78 11.33
C PHE A 9 8.42 -9.25 11.35
N LEU A 10 7.34 -8.75 10.80
CA LEU A 10 7.05 -7.33 10.69
C LEU A 10 6.25 -6.86 11.90
N GLY A 11 6.57 -5.71 12.47
CA GLY A 11 5.81 -5.10 13.54
C GLY A 11 5.56 -3.63 13.34
N ALA A 12 4.46 -3.13 13.92
CA ALA A 12 4.11 -1.71 13.87
C ALA A 12 5.06 -0.81 14.68
N ALA A 13 5.61 -1.33 15.77
CA ALA A 13 6.46 -0.56 16.69
C ALA A 13 7.47 -1.45 17.44
N PRO A 14 8.49 -0.85 18.10
CA PRO A 14 9.32 -1.57 19.05
C PRO A 14 8.47 -2.16 20.19
N GLY A 15 8.80 -3.37 20.63
CA GLY A 15 8.15 -4.01 21.78
C GLY A 15 6.89 -4.84 21.48
N VAL A 16 6.45 -4.95 20.22
CA VAL A 16 5.29 -5.80 19.85
C VAL A 16 5.58 -7.30 20.00
N GLY A 17 6.87 -7.73 20.03
CA GLY A 17 7.24 -9.13 20.29
C GLY A 17 7.89 -9.85 19.11
N LYS A 18 8.34 -9.14 18.08
CA LYS A 18 8.95 -9.74 16.87
C LYS A 18 10.10 -10.70 17.16
N THR A 19 11.10 -10.25 17.94
CA THR A 19 12.27 -11.06 18.33
C THR A 19 11.84 -12.31 19.09
N TYR A 20 10.81 -12.20 19.94
CA TYR A 20 10.25 -13.35 20.65
C TYR A 20 9.63 -14.34 19.66
N ALA A 21 8.78 -13.89 18.73
CA ALA A 21 8.17 -14.74 17.71
C ALA A 21 9.21 -15.39 16.79
N MET A 22 10.25 -14.66 16.39
CA MET A 22 11.36 -15.20 15.61
C MET A 22 12.10 -16.31 16.36
N LEU A 23 12.39 -16.13 17.65
CA LEU A 23 13.07 -17.15 18.48
C LEU A 23 12.16 -18.36 18.74
N GLU A 24 10.85 -18.15 18.93
CA GLU A 24 9.86 -19.22 19.05
C GLU A 24 9.84 -20.09 17.78
N GLU A 25 9.80 -19.46 16.62
CA GLU A 25 9.87 -20.16 15.33
C GLU A 25 11.22 -20.89 15.15
N GLY A 26 12.34 -20.28 15.53
CA GLY A 26 13.65 -20.93 15.50
C GLY A 26 13.70 -22.18 16.38
N ASN A 27 13.15 -22.12 17.59
CA ASN A 27 13.04 -23.27 18.47
C ASN A 27 12.12 -24.36 17.91
N ARG A 28 11.01 -23.98 17.27
CA ARG A 28 10.11 -24.91 16.58
C ARG A 28 10.84 -25.65 15.47
N LEU A 29 11.53 -24.93 14.57
CA LEU A 29 12.29 -25.51 13.46
C LEU A 29 13.40 -26.45 13.97
N ARG A 30 14.11 -26.08 15.07
CA ARG A 30 15.08 -26.95 15.69
C ARG A 30 14.46 -28.24 16.22
N SER A 31 13.29 -28.14 16.86
CA SER A 31 12.55 -29.32 17.35
C SER A 31 12.13 -30.27 16.22
N GLU A 32 11.96 -29.75 15.00
CA GLU A 32 11.70 -30.51 13.77
C GLU A 32 12.99 -31.10 13.13
N GLY A 33 14.13 -30.88 13.75
CA GLY A 33 15.42 -31.45 13.31
C GLY A 33 16.21 -30.57 12.35
N ARG A 34 15.78 -29.30 12.12
CA ARG A 34 16.55 -28.34 11.32
C ARG A 34 17.80 -27.89 12.11
N ASN A 35 18.88 -27.64 11.39
CA ASN A 35 20.11 -27.08 11.94
C ASN A 35 19.97 -25.54 11.99
N VAL A 36 19.59 -25.02 13.20
CA VAL A 36 19.27 -23.61 13.41
C VAL A 36 20.33 -22.94 14.24
N VAL A 37 20.82 -21.77 13.83
CA VAL A 37 21.74 -20.93 14.59
C VAL A 37 21.22 -19.52 14.76
N ILE A 38 21.64 -18.84 15.81
CA ILE A 38 21.48 -17.41 16.00
C ILE A 38 22.70 -16.72 15.43
N GLY A 39 22.56 -16.03 14.30
CA GLY A 39 23.60 -15.18 13.72
C GLY A 39 23.69 -13.83 14.42
N PHE A 40 22.54 -13.22 14.73
CA PHE A 40 22.46 -12.01 15.54
C PHE A 40 21.07 -11.89 16.18
N VAL A 41 21.02 -11.68 17.48
CA VAL A 41 19.78 -11.34 18.22
C VAL A 41 20.13 -10.34 19.30
N GLU A 42 19.32 -9.27 19.43
CA GLU A 42 19.50 -8.27 20.47
C GLU A 42 18.36 -8.37 21.52
N PRO A 43 18.62 -9.03 22.66
CA PRO A 43 17.61 -9.22 23.70
C PRO A 43 17.22 -7.92 24.42
N HIS A 44 18.01 -6.83 24.30
CA HIS A 44 17.78 -5.53 24.96
C HIS A 44 17.51 -5.66 26.47
N GLU A 45 18.24 -6.50 27.19
CA GLU A 45 18.07 -6.80 28.62
C GLU A 45 16.67 -7.37 28.98
N ARG A 46 15.92 -7.89 28.00
CA ARG A 46 14.60 -8.49 28.21
C ARG A 46 14.75 -9.96 28.60
N SER A 47 14.53 -10.26 29.87
CA SER A 47 14.69 -11.62 30.41
C SER A 47 13.81 -12.66 29.70
N GLU A 48 12.59 -12.30 29.31
CA GLU A 48 11.67 -13.18 28.57
C GLU A 48 12.23 -13.53 27.18
N THR A 49 12.76 -12.54 26.44
CA THR A 49 13.40 -12.77 25.13
C THR A 49 14.69 -13.54 25.26
N ALA A 50 15.51 -13.23 26.26
CA ALA A 50 16.75 -13.95 26.52
C ALA A 50 16.49 -15.43 26.89
N ALA A 51 15.44 -15.72 27.66
CA ALA A 51 15.02 -17.08 27.97
C ALA A 51 14.60 -17.89 26.72
N MET A 52 14.08 -17.23 25.69
CA MET A 52 13.69 -17.88 24.43
C MET A 52 14.88 -18.29 23.56
N ILE A 53 16.10 -17.79 23.82
CA ILE A 53 17.31 -18.28 23.18
C ILE A 53 17.47 -19.79 23.47
N GLY A 54 17.16 -20.19 24.68
CA GLY A 54 17.14 -21.60 25.07
C GLY A 54 18.46 -22.31 24.74
N ASP A 55 18.34 -23.45 24.06
CA ASP A 55 19.48 -24.24 23.59
C ASP A 55 19.89 -23.94 22.14
N LEU A 56 19.40 -22.88 21.51
CA LEU A 56 19.83 -22.49 20.15
C LEU A 56 21.33 -22.14 20.18
N GLU A 57 22.08 -22.65 19.21
CA GLU A 57 23.47 -22.27 19.01
C GLU A 57 23.60 -20.79 18.68
N VAL A 58 24.37 -20.05 19.43
CA VAL A 58 24.64 -18.63 19.21
C VAL A 58 26.02 -18.47 18.60
N ILE A 59 26.10 -17.90 17.41
CA ILE A 59 27.36 -17.51 16.79
C ILE A 59 27.92 -16.29 17.53
N PRO A 60 29.21 -16.34 17.97
CA PRO A 60 29.82 -15.20 18.63
C PRO A 60 29.78 -13.95 17.75
N ARG A 61 29.48 -12.80 18.35
CA ARG A 61 29.45 -11.51 17.63
C ARG A 61 30.87 -11.07 17.28
N ARG A 62 31.02 -10.42 16.15
CA ARG A 62 32.26 -9.76 15.78
C ARG A 62 32.36 -8.41 16.48
N VAL A 63 33.45 -8.18 17.19
CA VAL A 63 33.74 -6.88 17.81
C VAL A 63 34.38 -5.95 16.80
N ALA A 64 33.83 -4.74 16.64
CA ALA A 64 34.34 -3.71 15.76
C ALA A 64 34.56 -2.40 16.54
N GLU A 65 35.74 -1.79 16.35
CA GLU A 65 36.05 -0.48 16.95
C GLU A 65 35.81 0.64 15.92
N TYR A 66 35.04 1.66 16.31
CA TYR A 66 34.81 2.84 15.48
C TYR A 66 34.74 4.10 16.32
N ARG A 67 35.57 5.10 15.99
CA ARG A 67 35.66 6.39 16.70
C ARG A 67 35.82 6.28 18.21
N GLY A 68 36.57 5.27 18.67
CA GLY A 68 36.84 5.06 20.09
C GLY A 68 35.72 4.36 20.88
N ALA A 69 34.67 3.90 20.18
CA ALA A 69 33.63 3.05 20.76
C ALA A 69 33.71 1.65 20.20
N THR A 70 33.33 0.68 21.01
CA THR A 70 33.25 -0.74 20.64
C THR A 70 31.82 -1.09 20.29
N PHE A 71 31.65 -1.80 19.18
CA PHE A 71 30.38 -2.27 18.67
C PHE A 71 30.41 -3.77 18.45
N GLU A 72 29.29 -4.42 18.60
CA GLU A 72 29.10 -5.83 18.33
C GLU A 72 28.22 -6.01 17.11
N GLU A 73 28.72 -6.70 16.09
CA GLU A 73 28.04 -6.97 14.82
C GLU A 73 27.91 -8.47 14.58
N MET A 74 27.02 -8.85 13.66
CA MET A 74 26.94 -10.22 13.16
C MET A 74 28.26 -10.64 12.53
N ASP A 75 28.76 -11.82 12.88
CA ASP A 75 29.89 -12.44 12.18
C ASP A 75 29.39 -13.25 10.98
N LEU A 76 29.19 -12.55 9.86
CA LEU A 76 28.70 -13.14 8.62
C LEU A 76 29.57 -14.31 8.13
N GLU A 77 30.90 -14.17 8.22
CA GLU A 77 31.82 -15.20 7.73
C GLU A 77 31.74 -16.49 8.58
N THR A 78 31.59 -16.35 9.89
CA THR A 78 31.38 -17.49 10.77
C THR A 78 30.05 -18.18 10.53
N VAL A 79 28.94 -17.41 10.31
CA VAL A 79 27.64 -18.00 9.96
C VAL A 79 27.71 -18.73 8.62
N MET A 80 28.32 -18.14 7.60
CA MET A 80 28.51 -18.77 6.28
C MET A 80 29.37 -20.05 6.36
N THR A 81 30.44 -20.01 7.14
CA THR A 81 31.33 -21.19 7.33
C THR A 81 30.64 -22.32 8.08
N ARG A 82 29.77 -21.96 9.03
CA ARG A 82 28.99 -22.92 9.83
C ARG A 82 27.93 -23.65 9.00
N LEU A 83 27.46 -23.02 7.92
CA LEU A 83 26.46 -23.54 6.96
C LEU A 83 25.23 -24.16 7.68
N PRO A 84 24.48 -23.40 8.47
CA PRO A 84 23.24 -23.88 9.07
C PRO A 84 22.14 -24.03 7.99
N ASP A 85 21.07 -24.79 8.32
CA ASP A 85 19.85 -24.75 7.48
C ASP A 85 19.12 -23.43 7.62
N VAL A 86 19.15 -22.84 8.83
CA VAL A 86 18.43 -21.60 9.18
C VAL A 86 19.28 -20.71 10.06
N ALA A 87 19.37 -19.43 9.75
CA ALA A 87 19.98 -18.40 10.56
C ALA A 87 18.94 -17.39 11.07
N LEU A 88 18.96 -17.09 12.37
CA LEU A 88 18.15 -16.03 12.97
C LEU A 88 18.96 -14.74 12.99
N VAL A 89 18.47 -13.70 12.34
CA VAL A 89 19.14 -12.39 12.19
C VAL A 89 18.16 -11.27 12.51
N ASP A 90 18.24 -10.74 13.71
CA ASP A 90 17.39 -9.64 14.19
C ASP A 90 17.75 -8.30 13.53
N GLU A 91 16.81 -7.36 13.48
CA GLU A 91 16.99 -5.98 13.02
C GLU A 91 17.48 -5.86 11.56
N LEU A 92 16.67 -6.34 10.60
CA LEU A 92 16.99 -6.37 9.16
C LEU A 92 17.43 -5.00 8.59
N ALA A 93 16.90 -3.90 9.10
CA ALA A 93 17.18 -2.53 8.63
C ALA A 93 18.44 -1.92 9.23
N HIS A 94 19.14 -2.63 10.15
CA HIS A 94 20.31 -2.12 10.86
C HIS A 94 21.41 -1.62 9.90
N THR A 95 22.06 -0.52 10.29
CA THR A 95 23.23 0.01 9.59
C THR A 95 24.50 -0.50 10.26
N ASN A 96 25.23 -1.38 9.59
CA ASN A 96 26.46 -1.95 10.08
C ASN A 96 27.52 -0.89 10.35
N VAL A 97 28.42 -1.15 11.29
CA VAL A 97 29.53 -0.25 11.62
C VAL A 97 30.39 0.06 10.38
N PRO A 98 30.77 1.31 10.14
CA PRO A 98 31.63 1.67 9.02
C PRO A 98 32.93 0.84 9.00
N GLY A 99 33.23 0.25 7.85
CA GLY A 99 34.32 -0.70 7.67
C GLY A 99 33.88 -2.18 7.75
N SER A 100 32.61 -2.44 7.99
CA SER A 100 32.03 -3.77 7.80
C SER A 100 32.03 -4.15 6.31
N ARG A 101 31.95 -5.45 6.00
CA ARG A 101 31.89 -5.97 4.63
C ARG A 101 30.72 -5.38 3.87
N ASN A 102 29.56 -5.32 4.48
CA ASN A 102 28.35 -4.70 3.94
C ASN A 102 27.94 -3.47 4.77
N ALA A 103 27.38 -2.47 4.15
CA ALA A 103 26.92 -1.25 4.83
C ALA A 103 25.65 -1.47 5.66
N LYS A 104 24.83 -2.47 5.29
CA LYS A 104 23.53 -2.77 5.88
C LYS A 104 23.38 -4.26 6.17
N ARG A 105 22.68 -4.58 7.25
CA ARG A 105 22.42 -5.97 7.65
C ARG A 105 21.61 -6.74 6.61
N TRP A 106 20.66 -6.11 5.94
CA TRP A 106 19.91 -6.77 4.86
C TRP A 106 20.83 -7.26 3.73
N MET A 107 21.96 -6.59 3.47
CA MET A 107 22.94 -7.05 2.48
C MET A 107 23.69 -8.30 2.98
N ASP A 108 23.98 -8.39 4.29
CA ASP A 108 24.52 -9.61 4.89
C ASP A 108 23.52 -10.76 4.76
N VAL A 109 22.24 -10.48 4.99
CA VAL A 109 21.15 -11.46 4.82
C VAL A 109 21.07 -11.94 3.38
N GLU A 110 21.18 -11.06 2.38
CA GLU A 110 21.21 -11.47 0.96
C GLU A 110 22.34 -12.46 0.68
N GLU A 111 23.55 -12.24 1.21
CA GLU A 111 24.67 -13.19 1.04
C GLU A 111 24.37 -14.57 1.68
N LEU A 112 23.71 -14.61 2.85
CA LEU A 112 23.27 -15.85 3.48
C LEU A 112 22.25 -16.59 2.60
N LEU A 113 21.28 -15.87 2.05
CA LEU A 113 20.27 -16.44 1.14
C LEU A 113 20.92 -16.99 -0.14
N GLU A 114 21.87 -16.25 -0.74
CA GLU A 114 22.64 -16.70 -1.90
C GLU A 114 23.45 -17.97 -1.62
N ALA A 115 23.96 -18.12 -0.39
CA ALA A 115 24.63 -19.34 0.07
C ALA A 115 23.68 -20.52 0.32
N GLY A 116 22.36 -20.32 0.18
CA GLY A 116 21.33 -21.35 0.37
C GLY A 116 20.87 -21.51 1.83
N ILE A 117 21.18 -20.57 2.70
CA ILE A 117 20.78 -20.56 4.12
C ILE A 117 19.44 -19.83 4.23
N ASP A 118 18.43 -20.47 4.85
CA ASP A 118 17.16 -19.80 5.16
C ASP A 118 17.39 -18.77 6.29
N VAL A 119 16.73 -17.61 6.20
CA VAL A 119 16.88 -16.56 7.21
C VAL A 119 15.53 -16.18 7.80
N LEU A 120 15.47 -16.15 9.14
CA LEU A 120 14.39 -15.52 9.90
C LEU A 120 14.88 -14.15 10.38
N SER A 121 14.16 -13.08 10.08
CA SER A 121 14.57 -11.74 10.47
C SER A 121 13.40 -10.91 10.99
N THR A 122 13.70 -9.78 11.64
CA THR A 122 12.68 -8.89 12.20
C THR A 122 12.80 -7.49 11.64
N MET A 123 11.68 -6.78 11.55
CA MET A 123 11.67 -5.39 11.13
C MET A 123 10.45 -4.64 11.70
N ASN A 124 10.58 -3.34 11.95
CA ASN A 124 9.43 -2.45 12.16
C ASN A 124 9.04 -1.77 10.85
N ILE A 125 7.75 -1.49 10.68
CA ILE A 125 7.18 -0.78 9.52
C ILE A 125 7.87 0.56 9.25
N GLN A 126 8.32 1.24 10.32
CA GLN A 126 8.99 2.54 10.25
C GLN A 126 10.32 2.55 9.48
N HIS A 127 10.89 1.40 9.20
CA HIS A 127 12.17 1.29 8.48
C HIS A 127 12.00 1.15 6.97
N LEU A 128 10.77 1.07 6.42
CA LEU A 128 10.54 1.09 4.98
C LEU A 128 10.82 2.48 4.40
N ASP A 129 11.65 2.53 3.35
CA ASP A 129 12.06 3.79 2.70
C ASP A 129 10.84 4.59 2.22
N SER A 130 9.84 3.93 1.64
CA SER A 130 8.65 4.57 1.08
C SER A 130 7.74 5.23 2.14
N LEU A 131 7.88 4.85 3.40
CA LEU A 131 7.04 5.36 4.49
C LEU A 131 7.74 6.41 5.37
N ASN A 132 8.99 6.77 5.07
CA ASN A 132 9.82 7.60 5.96
C ASN A 132 9.22 9.00 6.21
N ASP A 133 8.64 9.63 5.20
CA ASP A 133 7.97 10.93 5.30
C ASP A 133 6.69 10.84 6.15
N VAL A 134 5.84 9.86 5.89
CA VAL A 134 4.61 9.62 6.66
C VAL A 134 4.93 9.27 8.13
N ILE A 135 5.95 8.46 8.36
CA ILE A 135 6.41 8.12 9.72
C ILE A 135 6.91 9.38 10.46
N HIS A 136 7.62 10.26 9.77
CA HIS A 136 8.06 11.53 10.34
C HIS A 136 6.86 12.43 10.71
N GLU A 137 5.85 12.53 9.85
CA GLU A 137 4.62 13.28 10.12
C GLU A 137 3.85 12.75 11.34
N ILE A 138 3.79 11.42 11.50
CA ILE A 138 3.08 10.78 12.62
C ILE A 138 3.84 10.93 13.93
N THR A 139 5.17 10.70 13.91
CA THR A 139 5.97 10.51 15.13
C THR A 139 6.87 11.68 15.50
N ASP A 140 7.06 12.63 14.59
CA ASP A 140 8.05 13.70 14.64
C ASP A 140 9.51 13.18 14.76
N VAL A 141 9.76 11.93 14.31
CA VAL A 141 11.06 11.28 14.35
C VAL A 141 11.51 10.93 12.93
N VAL A 142 12.68 11.42 12.54
CA VAL A 142 13.33 11.05 11.28
C VAL A 142 14.01 9.70 11.45
N GLN A 143 13.56 8.68 10.69
CA GLN A 143 14.21 7.38 10.65
C GLN A 143 15.48 7.45 9.80
N ARG A 144 16.61 7.10 10.39
CA ARG A 144 17.92 7.06 9.71
C ARG A 144 18.28 5.68 9.21
N GLU A 145 17.73 4.68 9.86
CA GLU A 145 17.89 3.29 9.47
C GLU A 145 16.70 2.87 8.63
N THR A 146 16.91 2.83 7.32
CA THR A 146 15.89 2.46 6.35
C THR A 146 16.36 1.29 5.50
N ILE A 147 15.39 0.62 4.88
CA ILE A 147 15.56 -0.51 3.98
C ILE A 147 14.68 -0.29 2.74
N PRO A 148 15.22 -0.55 1.53
CA PRO A 148 14.40 -0.49 0.32
C PRO A 148 13.21 -1.45 0.43
N ASP A 149 12.03 -0.96 0.07
CA ASP A 149 10.79 -1.75 0.11
C ASP A 149 10.91 -3.08 -0.65
N GLU A 150 11.67 -3.07 -1.73
CA GLU A 150 11.88 -4.23 -2.60
C GLU A 150 12.51 -5.41 -1.86
N VAL A 151 13.41 -5.17 -0.91
CA VAL A 151 14.03 -6.22 -0.09
C VAL A 151 12.99 -6.97 0.72
N VAL A 152 12.07 -6.24 1.34
CA VAL A 152 10.99 -6.84 2.15
C VAL A 152 9.89 -7.44 1.26
N ARG A 153 9.59 -6.81 0.12
CA ARG A 153 8.65 -7.33 -0.88
C ARG A 153 9.09 -8.66 -1.48
N ASN A 154 10.39 -8.89 -1.60
CA ASN A 154 10.97 -10.13 -2.12
C ASN A 154 11.13 -11.21 -1.04
N ALA A 155 10.74 -10.96 0.21
CA ALA A 155 10.69 -12.00 1.23
C ALA A 155 9.70 -13.11 0.84
N ASP A 156 10.07 -14.36 1.10
CA ASP A 156 9.23 -15.52 0.82
C ASP A 156 8.00 -15.59 1.74
N GLU A 157 8.17 -15.09 2.98
CA GLU A 157 7.11 -15.04 3.98
C GLU A 157 7.21 -13.76 4.81
N ILE A 158 6.08 -13.11 5.06
CA ILE A 158 5.96 -11.97 5.96
C ILE A 158 4.91 -12.31 7.01
N GLU A 159 5.32 -12.30 8.28
CA GLU A 159 4.43 -12.51 9.42
C GLU A 159 4.26 -11.19 10.18
N LEU A 160 3.02 -10.69 10.25
CA LEU A 160 2.70 -9.50 11.04
C LEU A 160 2.58 -9.85 12.51
N VAL A 161 3.50 -9.36 13.33
CA VAL A 161 3.44 -9.46 14.79
C VAL A 161 2.71 -8.24 15.32
N ASP A 162 1.47 -8.43 15.73
CA ASP A 162 0.58 -7.35 16.16
C ASP A 162 0.31 -7.38 17.67
N LEU A 163 0.21 -6.19 18.24
CA LEU A 163 -0.19 -5.95 19.62
C LEU A 163 -1.00 -4.66 19.69
N THR A 164 -2.01 -4.61 20.57
CA THR A 164 -2.81 -3.40 20.76
C THR A 164 -1.95 -2.24 21.26
N GLN A 165 -2.40 -1.02 21.01
CA GLN A 165 -1.71 0.20 21.47
C GLN A 165 -1.51 0.19 23.00
N GLU A 166 -2.54 -0.24 23.73
CA GLU A 166 -2.52 -0.40 25.18
C GLU A 166 -1.48 -1.43 25.60
N GLY A 167 -1.45 -2.59 24.95
CA GLY A 167 -0.50 -3.66 25.23
C GLY A 167 0.96 -3.24 25.02
N VAL A 168 1.26 -2.45 23.96
CA VAL A 168 2.59 -1.88 23.74
C VAL A 168 2.95 -0.89 24.85
N ARG A 169 2.04 0.00 25.22
CA ARG A 169 2.25 0.98 26.29
C ARG A 169 2.42 0.34 27.67
N ASP A 170 1.66 -0.70 27.97
CA ASP A 170 1.79 -1.47 29.21
C ASP A 170 3.18 -2.15 29.29
N ARG A 171 3.65 -2.75 28.20
CA ARG A 171 5.00 -3.31 28.12
C ARG A 171 6.07 -2.23 28.30
N LEU A 172 5.89 -1.03 27.72
CA LEU A 172 6.82 0.07 27.90
C LEU A 172 6.81 0.57 29.36
N ALA A 173 5.65 0.77 29.96
CA ALA A 173 5.49 1.18 31.35
C ALA A 173 6.11 0.16 32.34
N ALA A 174 6.04 -1.13 32.00
CA ALA A 174 6.67 -2.20 32.77
C ALA A 174 8.20 -2.33 32.55
N GLY A 175 8.83 -1.41 31.79
CA GLY A 175 10.29 -1.46 31.51
C GLY A 175 10.71 -2.57 30.54
N LYS A 176 9.76 -3.20 29.84
CA LYS A 176 10.03 -4.32 28.92
C LYS A 176 10.50 -3.87 27.53
N ILE A 177 10.51 -2.56 27.22
CA ILE A 177 10.93 -2.03 25.91
C ILE A 177 12.17 -1.15 26.05
N TYR A 178 12.12 -0.17 26.96
CA TYR A 178 13.23 0.74 27.25
C TYR A 178 13.56 0.76 28.73
N PRO A 179 14.82 1.16 29.11
CA PRO A 179 15.19 1.41 30.48
C PRO A 179 14.31 2.48 31.13
N ALA A 180 14.20 2.43 32.46
CA ALA A 180 13.28 3.26 33.24
C ALA A 180 13.40 4.77 32.95
N GLU A 181 14.62 5.25 32.73
CA GLU A 181 14.94 6.67 32.49
C GLU A 181 14.35 7.22 31.17
N ARG A 182 13.98 6.33 30.24
CA ARG A 182 13.45 6.68 28.90
C ARG A 182 11.95 6.48 28.79
N ILE A 183 11.30 5.83 29.75
CA ILE A 183 9.88 5.43 29.66
C ILE A 183 8.98 6.66 29.51
N ASP A 184 9.07 7.63 30.41
CA ASP A 184 8.17 8.79 30.39
C ASP A 184 8.30 9.62 29.12
N ALA A 185 9.53 9.84 28.65
CA ALA A 185 9.79 10.56 27.41
C ALA A 185 9.24 9.79 26.20
N ALA A 186 9.38 8.47 26.19
CA ALA A 186 8.88 7.62 25.12
C ALA A 186 7.34 7.61 25.08
N LEU A 187 6.67 7.45 26.24
CA LEU A 187 5.21 7.49 26.38
C LEU A 187 4.61 8.85 25.95
N ALA A 188 5.35 9.94 26.24
CA ALA A 188 4.92 11.31 25.91
C ALA A 188 5.11 11.66 24.43
N ASN A 189 5.95 10.94 23.70
CA ASN A 189 6.32 11.23 22.30
C ASN A 189 5.94 10.10 21.35
N TYR A 190 6.89 9.25 20.98
CA TYR A 190 6.70 8.20 19.99
C TYR A 190 5.55 7.24 20.32
N PHE A 191 5.40 6.81 21.59
CA PHE A 191 4.40 5.84 22.03
C PHE A 191 3.07 6.48 22.46
N ARG A 192 2.71 7.62 21.89
CA ARG A 192 1.35 8.17 22.04
C ARG A 192 0.33 7.22 21.41
N PRO A 193 -0.87 7.08 22.00
CA PRO A 193 -1.89 6.18 21.43
C PRO A 193 -2.19 6.45 19.96
N GLY A 194 -2.29 7.74 19.56
CA GLY A 194 -2.52 8.13 18.17
C GLY A 194 -1.41 7.68 17.23
N ASN A 195 -0.14 7.86 17.64
CA ASN A 195 1.01 7.44 16.83
C ASN A 195 1.04 5.93 16.66
N LEU A 196 0.88 5.18 17.75
CA LEU A 196 0.84 3.71 17.71
C LEU A 196 -0.32 3.20 16.86
N GLY A 197 -1.49 3.89 16.92
CA GLY A 197 -2.63 3.57 16.07
C GLY A 197 -2.33 3.74 14.59
N ALA A 198 -1.75 4.87 14.23
CA ALA A 198 -1.39 5.17 12.84
C ALA A 198 -0.28 4.22 12.31
N LEU A 199 0.74 3.94 13.11
CA LEU A 199 1.79 2.98 12.75
C LEU A 199 1.23 1.56 12.56
N ARG A 200 0.27 1.15 13.41
CA ARG A 200 -0.42 -0.13 13.27
C ARG A 200 -1.27 -0.20 12.02
N GLU A 201 -2.00 0.88 11.70
CA GLU A 201 -2.78 0.99 10.47
C GLU A 201 -1.88 0.89 9.23
N LEU A 202 -0.73 1.58 9.22
CA LEU A 202 0.26 1.47 8.16
C LEU A 202 0.79 0.04 7.98
N ALA A 203 1.12 -0.65 9.08
CA ALA A 203 1.61 -2.02 9.02
C ALA A 203 0.56 -2.99 8.48
N LEU A 204 -0.69 -2.85 8.92
CA LEU A 204 -1.82 -3.65 8.44
C LEU A 204 -2.12 -3.39 6.96
N SER A 205 -2.16 -2.11 6.55
CA SER A 205 -2.40 -1.73 5.15
C SER A 205 -1.30 -2.25 4.23
N TRP A 206 -0.04 -2.04 4.60
CA TRP A 206 1.10 -2.52 3.82
C TRP A 206 1.09 -4.06 3.67
N THR A 207 0.74 -4.78 4.75
CA THR A 207 0.63 -6.25 4.71
C THR A 207 -0.55 -6.69 3.83
N ALA A 208 -1.68 -5.99 3.87
CA ALA A 208 -2.83 -6.26 3.02
C ALA A 208 -2.49 -6.07 1.53
N ASP A 209 -1.79 -4.98 1.18
CA ASP A 209 -1.33 -4.73 -0.19
C ASP A 209 -0.40 -5.86 -0.69
N ARG A 210 0.43 -6.43 0.18
CA ARG A 210 1.27 -7.61 -0.15
C ARG A 210 0.45 -8.86 -0.44
N VAL A 211 -0.63 -9.09 0.31
CA VAL A 211 -1.54 -10.21 0.03
C VAL A 211 -2.24 -10.02 -1.32
N ASP A 212 -2.68 -8.80 -1.63
CA ASP A 212 -3.29 -8.47 -2.91
C ASP A 212 -2.32 -8.74 -4.08
N GLU A 213 -1.06 -8.28 -4.00
CA GLU A 213 -0.02 -8.55 -5.01
C GLU A 213 0.26 -10.06 -5.19
N ALA A 214 0.26 -10.83 -4.09
CA ALA A 214 0.47 -12.28 -4.15
C ALA A 214 -0.71 -13.00 -4.84
N VAL A 215 -1.93 -12.57 -4.58
CA VAL A 215 -3.15 -13.07 -5.23
C VAL A 215 -3.15 -12.76 -6.73
N GLU A 216 -2.78 -11.54 -7.12
CA GLU A 216 -2.62 -11.17 -8.54
C GLU A 216 -1.59 -12.07 -9.24
N LYS A 217 -0.39 -12.16 -8.67
CA LYS A 217 0.69 -13.00 -9.22
C LYS A 217 0.27 -14.47 -9.35
N TYR A 218 -0.47 -15.00 -8.38
CA TYR A 218 -1.00 -16.36 -8.44
C TYR A 218 -2.00 -16.54 -9.59
N ARG A 219 -2.90 -15.58 -9.77
CA ARG A 219 -3.90 -15.59 -10.85
C ARG A 219 -3.24 -15.55 -12.22
N ASP A 220 -2.28 -14.64 -12.42
CA ASP A 220 -1.52 -14.49 -13.67
C ASP A 220 -0.81 -15.81 -14.03
N MET A 221 -0.13 -16.43 -13.06
CA MET A 221 0.58 -17.69 -13.29
C MET A 221 -0.36 -18.86 -13.65
N HIS A 222 -1.63 -18.82 -13.19
CA HIS A 222 -2.60 -19.89 -13.42
C HIS A 222 -3.63 -19.57 -14.52
N GLY A 223 -3.51 -18.41 -15.19
CA GLY A 223 -4.43 -17.99 -16.24
C GLY A 223 -5.87 -17.79 -15.73
N ILE A 224 -6.04 -17.31 -14.51
CA ILE A 224 -7.35 -17.07 -13.90
C ILE A 224 -7.80 -15.65 -14.23
N ASP A 225 -8.62 -15.51 -15.27
CA ASP A 225 -9.10 -14.20 -15.74
C ASP A 225 -10.22 -13.61 -14.86
N GLN A 226 -10.88 -14.41 -14.03
CA GLN A 226 -11.96 -13.92 -13.17
C GLN A 226 -11.38 -13.29 -11.90
N PRO A 227 -11.81 -12.06 -11.55
CA PRO A 227 -11.42 -11.43 -10.29
C PRO A 227 -11.98 -12.22 -9.10
N TRP A 228 -11.14 -12.45 -8.10
CA TRP A 228 -11.63 -12.90 -6.82
C TRP A 228 -12.06 -11.66 -6.01
N GLU A 229 -13.29 -11.63 -5.53
CA GLU A 229 -13.86 -10.53 -4.74
C GLU A 229 -13.26 -10.49 -3.32
N THR A 230 -11.94 -10.44 -3.23
CA THR A 230 -11.22 -10.33 -1.94
C THR A 230 -11.30 -8.93 -1.35
N LYS A 231 -11.46 -7.92 -2.22
CA LYS A 231 -11.60 -6.51 -1.85
C LYS A 231 -12.49 -5.80 -2.86
N GLU A 232 -13.49 -5.10 -2.38
CA GLU A 232 -14.34 -4.27 -3.23
C GLU A 232 -13.55 -3.11 -3.83
N ARG A 233 -13.63 -2.93 -5.16
CA ARG A 233 -13.03 -1.78 -5.86
C ARG A 233 -14.05 -1.15 -6.80
N VAL A 234 -14.17 0.17 -6.74
CA VAL A 234 -15.07 0.96 -7.57
C VAL A 234 -14.25 1.78 -8.56
N VAL A 235 -14.36 1.47 -9.85
CA VAL A 235 -13.76 2.25 -10.94
C VAL A 235 -14.75 3.32 -11.37
N VAL A 236 -14.35 4.59 -11.41
CA VAL A 236 -15.14 5.69 -11.96
C VAL A 236 -14.48 6.26 -13.21
N ALA A 237 -15.22 6.30 -14.33
CA ALA A 237 -14.74 6.93 -15.54
C ALA A 237 -14.79 8.46 -15.40
N LEU A 238 -13.63 9.09 -15.57
CA LEU A 238 -13.50 10.55 -15.57
C LEU A 238 -13.70 11.06 -17.00
N ALA A 239 -14.73 11.87 -17.20
CA ALA A 239 -15.00 12.54 -18.47
C ALA A 239 -15.05 14.05 -18.19
N GLY A 240 -14.28 14.86 -18.91
CA GLY A 240 -14.25 16.31 -18.75
C GLY A 240 -15.56 17.01 -19.15
N ALA A 241 -16.72 16.41 -18.87
CA ALA A 241 -18.02 16.97 -19.18
C ALA A 241 -18.62 17.67 -17.95
N GLU A 242 -19.37 18.73 -18.16
CA GLU A 242 -20.09 19.46 -17.11
C GLU A 242 -21.02 18.53 -16.33
N GLY A 243 -20.88 18.46 -14.99
CA GLY A 243 -21.61 17.55 -14.10
C GLY A 243 -20.89 16.23 -13.82
N SER A 244 -19.68 16.03 -14.31
CA SER A 244 -18.88 14.84 -14.00
C SER A 244 -18.45 14.79 -12.53
N ASP A 245 -18.39 15.92 -11.83
CA ASP A 245 -18.15 16.00 -10.40
C ASP A 245 -19.24 15.29 -9.58
N ASP A 246 -20.51 15.36 -10.00
CA ASP A 246 -21.60 14.60 -9.38
C ASP A 246 -21.39 13.08 -9.52
N VAL A 247 -20.80 12.62 -10.62
CA VAL A 247 -20.49 11.20 -10.86
C VAL A 247 -19.39 10.74 -9.91
N VAL A 248 -18.29 11.51 -9.80
CA VAL A 248 -17.18 11.22 -8.88
C VAL A 248 -17.66 11.18 -7.42
N ARG A 249 -18.44 12.19 -6.98
CA ARG A 249 -19.02 12.20 -5.62
C ARG A 249 -19.93 11.01 -5.37
N ARG A 250 -20.64 10.54 -6.37
CA ARG A 250 -21.54 9.40 -6.23
C ARG A 250 -20.78 8.09 -6.19
N ALA A 251 -19.73 7.94 -7.00
CA ALA A 251 -18.81 6.80 -6.94
C ALA A 251 -18.11 6.73 -5.58
N ALA A 252 -17.65 7.86 -5.04
CA ALA A 252 -17.07 7.93 -3.70
C ALA A 252 -18.04 7.47 -2.62
N ARG A 253 -19.32 7.86 -2.69
CA ARG A 253 -20.33 7.37 -1.74
C ARG A 253 -20.62 5.87 -1.87
N LEU A 254 -20.51 5.30 -3.07
CA LEU A 254 -20.60 3.84 -3.26
C LEU A 254 -19.39 3.16 -2.61
N ALA A 255 -18.19 3.62 -2.93
CA ALA A 255 -16.96 3.08 -2.36
C ALA A 255 -16.94 3.15 -0.81
N MET A 256 -17.35 4.29 -0.23
CA MET A 256 -17.46 4.43 1.24
C MET A 256 -18.44 3.43 1.87
N ARG A 257 -19.57 3.13 1.22
CA ARG A 257 -20.59 2.21 1.76
C ARG A 257 -20.12 0.75 1.76
N SER A 258 -19.43 0.34 0.72
CA SER A 258 -18.87 -1.01 0.59
C SER A 258 -17.46 -1.14 1.16
N ARG A 259 -16.88 -0.06 1.72
CA ARG A 259 -15.48 0.01 2.13
C ARG A 259 -14.52 -0.35 1.00
N ALA A 260 -14.89 0.03 -0.22
CA ALA A 260 -14.17 -0.22 -1.43
C ALA A 260 -13.09 0.83 -1.68
N ASP A 261 -12.04 0.46 -2.39
CA ASP A 261 -11.12 1.42 -3.00
C ASP A 261 -11.81 2.17 -4.13
N LEU A 262 -11.54 3.47 -4.27
CA LEU A 262 -12.04 4.30 -5.36
C LEU A 262 -10.93 4.59 -6.37
N LEU A 263 -11.11 4.13 -7.61
CA LEU A 263 -10.16 4.31 -8.71
C LEU A 263 -10.79 5.21 -9.77
N GLY A 264 -10.21 6.38 -10.01
CA GLY A 264 -10.64 7.29 -11.07
C GLY A 264 -9.81 7.08 -12.32
N VAL A 265 -10.46 6.80 -13.45
CA VAL A 265 -9.77 6.47 -14.71
C VAL A 265 -10.13 7.47 -15.78
N TYR A 266 -9.12 8.11 -16.36
CA TYR A 266 -9.23 8.91 -17.58
C TYR A 266 -8.59 8.18 -18.75
N VAL A 267 -9.33 8.03 -19.85
CA VAL A 267 -8.81 7.41 -21.07
C VAL A 267 -8.54 8.52 -22.08
N ARG A 268 -7.26 8.75 -22.39
CA ARG A 268 -6.81 9.71 -23.40
C ARG A 268 -6.81 9.06 -24.78
N PRO A 269 -7.48 9.65 -25.77
CA PRO A 269 -7.41 9.20 -27.16
C PRO A 269 -5.98 9.30 -27.73
N THR A 270 -5.59 8.38 -28.62
CA THR A 270 -4.25 8.36 -29.24
C THR A 270 -4.05 9.46 -30.28
N ASP A 271 -5.12 10.01 -30.85
CA ASP A 271 -5.07 11.01 -31.92
C ASP A 271 -4.68 12.43 -31.47
N GLY A 272 -4.51 12.66 -30.18
CA GLY A 272 -4.06 13.93 -29.60
C GLY A 272 -5.01 15.13 -29.85
N LEU A 273 -6.18 14.92 -30.47
CA LEU A 273 -7.15 15.96 -30.82
C LEU A 273 -8.12 16.33 -29.69
N ALA A 274 -7.90 15.81 -28.49
CA ALA A 274 -8.67 16.18 -27.30
C ALA A 274 -8.27 17.58 -26.79
N GLU A 275 -8.49 18.63 -27.59
CA GLU A 275 -8.37 20.04 -27.17
C GLU A 275 -9.49 20.49 -26.20
N GLN A 276 -10.35 19.61 -25.75
CA GLN A 276 -11.38 19.94 -24.77
C GLN A 276 -11.07 19.35 -23.41
N SER A 277 -10.62 20.22 -22.53
CA SER A 277 -10.75 20.12 -21.07
C SER A 277 -9.65 19.44 -20.25
N ASP A 278 -8.40 19.67 -20.51
CA ASP A 278 -7.36 19.35 -19.51
C ASP A 278 -7.65 20.03 -18.15
N THR A 279 -8.24 21.22 -18.17
CA THR A 279 -8.63 21.96 -16.95
C THR A 279 -9.77 21.27 -16.19
N ASP A 280 -10.78 20.75 -16.91
CA ASP A 280 -11.93 20.08 -16.29
C ASP A 280 -11.54 18.71 -15.71
N VAL A 281 -10.61 17.99 -16.37
CA VAL A 281 -10.08 16.71 -15.86
C VAL A 281 -9.21 16.95 -14.62
N THR A 282 -8.37 17.98 -14.60
CA THR A 282 -7.54 18.33 -13.43
C THR A 282 -8.39 18.59 -12.19
N GLN A 283 -9.50 19.32 -12.32
CA GLN A 283 -10.41 19.56 -11.20
C GLN A 283 -11.09 18.26 -10.72
N LEU A 284 -11.40 17.33 -11.63
CA LEU A 284 -11.96 16.03 -11.25
C LEU A 284 -10.93 15.15 -10.53
N VAL A 285 -9.67 15.23 -10.93
CA VAL A 285 -8.56 14.52 -10.25
C VAL A 285 -8.36 15.06 -8.83
N GLU A 286 -8.34 16.38 -8.66
CA GLU A 286 -8.27 17.00 -7.34
C GLU A 286 -9.45 16.58 -6.45
N LEU A 287 -10.67 16.60 -6.99
CA LEU A 287 -11.85 16.13 -6.27
C LEU A 287 -11.77 14.65 -5.90
N LEU A 288 -11.32 13.81 -6.82
CA LEU A 288 -11.13 12.37 -6.58
C LEU A 288 -10.16 12.14 -5.42
N GLN A 289 -9.01 12.81 -5.43
CA GLN A 289 -7.99 12.71 -4.38
C GLN A 289 -8.51 13.21 -3.02
N GLN A 290 -9.24 14.34 -3.00
CA GLN A 290 -9.90 14.84 -1.78
C GLN A 290 -10.92 13.84 -1.20
N LEU A 291 -11.48 12.97 -2.04
CA LEU A 291 -12.42 11.92 -1.64
C LEU A 291 -11.73 10.58 -1.35
N GLY A 292 -10.39 10.57 -1.30
CA GLY A 292 -9.58 9.38 -0.99
C GLY A 292 -9.41 8.41 -2.16
N GLY A 293 -9.70 8.84 -3.39
CA GLY A 293 -9.52 8.02 -4.58
C GLY A 293 -8.14 8.16 -5.23
N ARG A 294 -7.71 7.13 -5.96
CA ARG A 294 -6.48 7.11 -6.77
C ARG A 294 -6.80 7.41 -8.23
N TYR A 295 -5.93 8.19 -8.89
CA TYR A 295 -6.06 8.55 -10.30
C TYR A 295 -5.19 7.67 -11.20
N HIS A 296 -5.78 7.22 -12.31
CA HIS A 296 -5.10 6.46 -13.36
C HIS A 296 -5.39 7.08 -14.72
N GLU A 297 -4.37 7.16 -15.56
CA GLU A 297 -4.49 7.62 -16.94
C GLU A 297 -4.14 6.47 -17.89
N LEU A 298 -5.05 6.20 -18.82
CA LEU A 298 -4.87 5.20 -19.86
C LEU A 298 -4.79 5.88 -21.21
N VAL A 299 -4.12 5.27 -22.18
CA VAL A 299 -4.09 5.73 -23.57
C VAL A 299 -4.80 4.69 -24.44
N GLY A 300 -5.82 5.11 -25.20
CA GLY A 300 -6.55 4.19 -26.07
C GLY A 300 -7.68 4.85 -26.86
N ASP A 301 -7.95 4.32 -28.03
CA ASP A 301 -9.00 4.86 -28.94
C ASP A 301 -10.39 4.35 -28.58
N ASP A 302 -10.48 3.23 -27.88
CA ASP A 302 -11.73 2.64 -27.42
C ASP A 302 -11.86 2.74 -25.90
N ILE A 303 -12.49 3.84 -25.46
CA ILE A 303 -12.70 4.15 -24.04
C ILE A 303 -13.39 2.98 -23.31
N GLY A 304 -14.42 2.37 -23.91
CA GLY A 304 -15.19 1.32 -23.26
C GLY A 304 -14.36 0.04 -23.03
N THR A 305 -13.57 -0.34 -24.03
CA THR A 305 -12.68 -1.50 -23.93
C THR A 305 -11.54 -1.26 -22.94
N ALA A 306 -10.93 -0.07 -22.99
CA ALA A 306 -9.85 0.29 -22.06
C ALA A 306 -10.31 0.31 -20.58
N LEU A 307 -11.51 0.85 -20.31
CA LEU A 307 -12.08 0.88 -18.97
C LEU A 307 -12.37 -0.53 -18.42
N VAL A 308 -12.91 -1.42 -19.25
CA VAL A 308 -13.19 -2.79 -18.81
C VAL A 308 -11.91 -3.58 -18.60
N ALA A 309 -10.91 -3.42 -19.47
CA ALA A 309 -9.60 -4.04 -19.29
C ALA A 309 -8.98 -3.60 -17.96
N PHE A 310 -8.89 -2.30 -17.73
CA PHE A 310 -8.38 -1.75 -16.47
C PHE A 310 -9.16 -2.25 -15.25
N ALA A 311 -10.49 -2.27 -15.32
CA ALA A 311 -11.31 -2.73 -14.21
C ALA A 311 -11.05 -4.21 -13.88
N ARG A 312 -10.76 -5.03 -14.88
CA ARG A 312 -10.38 -6.44 -14.69
C ARG A 312 -8.98 -6.58 -14.10
N ASP A 313 -8.02 -5.81 -14.64
CA ASP A 313 -6.64 -5.82 -14.17
C ASP A 313 -6.57 -5.40 -12.69
N GLU A 314 -7.38 -4.42 -12.28
CA GLU A 314 -7.47 -3.95 -10.90
C GLU A 314 -8.44 -4.77 -10.03
N ASN A 315 -9.02 -5.87 -10.52
CA ASN A 315 -10.02 -6.66 -9.81
C ASN A 315 -11.21 -5.83 -9.29
N ALA A 316 -11.67 -4.86 -10.08
CA ALA A 316 -12.79 -4.02 -9.70
C ALA A 316 -14.11 -4.79 -9.79
N THR A 317 -14.94 -4.64 -8.76
CA THR A 317 -16.29 -5.23 -8.71
C THR A 317 -17.34 -4.32 -9.30
N GLN A 318 -17.05 -3.02 -9.44
CA GLN A 318 -18.02 -2.03 -9.90
C GLN A 318 -17.38 -1.00 -10.84
N ILE A 319 -18.08 -0.68 -11.95
CA ILE A 319 -17.73 0.44 -12.84
C ILE A 319 -18.82 1.50 -12.79
N VAL A 320 -18.44 2.75 -12.52
CA VAL A 320 -19.36 3.90 -12.47
C VAL A 320 -19.13 4.79 -13.69
N LEU A 321 -20.18 5.00 -14.46
CA LEU A 321 -20.18 5.81 -15.67
C LEU A 321 -21.15 7.00 -15.55
N GLY A 322 -20.79 8.13 -16.11
CA GLY A 322 -21.67 9.29 -16.26
C GLY A 322 -22.44 9.25 -17.56
N ALA A 323 -23.74 9.56 -17.52
CA ALA A 323 -24.55 9.75 -18.72
C ALA A 323 -25.35 11.06 -18.64
N SER A 324 -25.28 11.92 -19.66
CA SER A 324 -26.14 13.11 -19.71
C SER A 324 -27.59 12.68 -19.94
N ARG A 325 -28.55 13.37 -19.31
CA ARG A 325 -29.99 13.05 -19.51
C ARG A 325 -30.46 13.16 -20.95
N ARG A 326 -29.76 13.91 -21.80
CA ARG A 326 -30.12 14.11 -23.23
C ARG A 326 -29.55 13.02 -24.12
N SER A 327 -28.44 12.44 -23.77
CA SER A 327 -27.73 11.42 -24.57
C SER A 327 -28.05 9.99 -24.17
N ARG A 328 -28.86 9.78 -23.11
CA ARG A 328 -29.15 8.44 -22.58
C ARG A 328 -29.63 7.43 -23.63
N PHE A 329 -30.44 7.89 -24.60
CA PHE A 329 -30.92 7.04 -25.69
C PHE A 329 -29.90 6.92 -26.83
N ASP A 330 -29.08 7.94 -27.05
CA ASP A 330 -28.05 7.95 -28.10
C ASP A 330 -26.78 7.21 -27.61
N GLU A 331 -26.44 7.31 -26.33
CA GLU A 331 -25.30 6.61 -25.68
C GLU A 331 -25.54 5.11 -25.55
N LEU A 332 -26.81 4.64 -25.50
CA LEU A 332 -27.15 3.21 -25.53
C LEU A 332 -27.16 2.62 -26.95
N ARG A 333 -26.94 3.44 -28.00
CA ARG A 333 -26.81 2.94 -29.36
C ARG A 333 -25.54 2.10 -29.55
N ARG A 334 -25.59 1.20 -30.51
CA ARG A 334 -24.45 0.35 -30.88
C ARG A 334 -23.23 1.23 -31.19
N GLY A 335 -22.17 1.14 -30.35
CA GLY A 335 -20.91 1.85 -30.53
C GLY A 335 -20.58 2.91 -29.47
N SER A 336 -21.51 3.26 -28.56
CA SER A 336 -21.17 4.17 -27.45
C SER A 336 -20.24 3.49 -26.42
N PRO A 337 -19.34 4.25 -25.75
CA PRO A 337 -18.49 3.71 -24.68
C PRO A 337 -19.30 2.99 -23.60
N ILE A 338 -20.45 3.54 -23.18
CA ILE A 338 -21.34 2.93 -22.18
C ILE A 338 -21.87 1.57 -22.67
N ALA A 339 -22.34 1.49 -23.92
CA ALA A 339 -22.86 0.24 -24.48
C ALA A 339 -21.77 -0.84 -24.60
N LYS A 340 -20.52 -0.44 -24.85
CA LYS A 340 -19.37 -1.34 -24.89
C LYS A 340 -19.00 -1.83 -23.49
N VAL A 341 -18.98 -0.95 -22.49
CA VAL A 341 -18.73 -1.34 -21.09
C VAL A 341 -19.79 -2.36 -20.66
N ILE A 342 -21.10 -2.07 -20.83
CA ILE A 342 -22.18 -3.00 -20.44
C ILE A 342 -22.03 -4.37 -21.10
N ARG A 343 -21.64 -4.40 -22.39
CA ARG A 343 -21.49 -5.65 -23.13
C ARG A 343 -20.31 -6.49 -22.67
N ASN A 344 -19.23 -5.82 -22.28
CA ASN A 344 -17.95 -6.46 -22.02
C ASN A 344 -17.64 -6.58 -20.52
N ALA A 345 -18.43 -5.98 -19.63
CA ALA A 345 -18.16 -5.97 -18.18
C ALA A 345 -18.17 -7.36 -17.55
N GLY A 346 -18.91 -8.34 -18.10
CA GLY A 346 -19.02 -9.67 -17.52
C GLY A 346 -19.70 -9.59 -16.15
N ASP A 347 -19.00 -10.05 -15.12
CA ASP A 347 -19.49 -10.09 -13.73
C ASP A 347 -19.31 -8.75 -12.97
N ILE A 348 -18.70 -7.73 -13.62
CA ILE A 348 -18.51 -6.42 -13.01
C ILE A 348 -19.83 -5.63 -13.06
N ASP A 349 -20.31 -5.14 -11.93
CA ASP A 349 -21.50 -4.30 -11.84
C ASP A 349 -21.31 -2.94 -12.53
N VAL A 350 -22.24 -2.55 -13.40
CA VAL A 350 -22.14 -1.27 -14.12
C VAL A 350 -23.21 -0.28 -13.63
N HIS A 351 -22.76 0.80 -13.01
CA HIS A 351 -23.61 1.89 -12.53
C HIS A 351 -23.60 3.08 -13.49
N ILE A 352 -24.75 3.43 -14.04
CA ILE A 352 -24.90 4.59 -14.91
C ILE A 352 -25.54 5.73 -14.14
N ILE A 353 -24.80 6.81 -13.92
CA ILE A 353 -25.24 7.97 -13.17
C ILE A 353 -25.63 9.07 -14.14
N SER A 354 -26.91 9.46 -14.09
CA SER A 354 -27.41 10.58 -14.88
C SER A 354 -27.12 11.91 -14.21
N TYR A 355 -26.49 12.82 -14.90
CA TYR A 355 -26.29 14.20 -14.47
C TYR A 355 -27.03 15.18 -15.35
N GLN A 356 -27.36 16.39 -14.86
CA GLN A 356 -27.97 17.45 -15.64
C GLN A 356 -26.85 18.22 -16.35
N GLY A 357 -26.55 17.86 -17.59
CA GLY A 357 -25.72 18.71 -18.44
C GLY A 357 -26.32 20.11 -18.56
N ALA A 358 -25.47 21.15 -18.67
CA ALA A 358 -25.92 22.55 -18.76
C ALA A 358 -27.08 22.74 -19.72
N ARG A 359 -28.11 23.43 -19.26
CA ARG A 359 -29.14 23.92 -20.13
C ARG A 359 -28.51 24.95 -21.10
N LYS A 360 -28.31 24.58 -22.39
CA LYS A 360 -28.02 25.60 -23.40
C LYS A 360 -29.09 26.71 -23.24
N PRO A 361 -28.67 27.98 -23.06
CA PRO A 361 -29.63 29.06 -22.92
C PRO A 361 -30.58 29.01 -24.12
N ARG A 362 -31.89 28.87 -23.87
CA ARG A 362 -32.89 28.95 -24.92
C ARG A 362 -32.66 30.26 -25.62
N PRO A 363 -32.54 30.33 -26.99
CA PRO A 363 -32.46 31.58 -27.70
C PRO A 363 -33.70 32.38 -27.33
N ARG A 364 -33.49 33.59 -26.76
CA ARG A 364 -34.56 34.52 -26.47
C ARG A 364 -35.36 34.70 -27.76
N ARG A 365 -36.59 34.20 -27.81
CA ARG A 365 -37.54 34.58 -28.86
C ARG A 365 -37.59 36.10 -28.86
N ARG A 366 -37.10 36.76 -29.95
CA ARG A 366 -37.33 38.17 -30.19
C ARG A 366 -38.85 38.36 -30.15
N ARG A 367 -39.30 39.15 -29.19
CA ARG A 367 -40.66 39.65 -29.21
C ARG A 367 -40.81 40.46 -30.53
N SER A 368 -41.62 39.96 -31.42
CA SER A 368 -42.10 40.73 -32.56
C SER A 368 -42.84 41.95 -32.00
N GLU A 369 -42.32 43.16 -32.27
CA GLU A 369 -43.02 44.40 -31.98
C GLU A 369 -44.34 44.44 -32.78
N PRO A 370 -45.47 44.94 -32.20
CA PRO A 370 -46.69 45.05 -32.92
C PRO A 370 -46.55 46.19 -33.90
N ILE A 371 -46.89 45.94 -35.22
CA ILE A 371 -46.94 46.88 -36.27
C ILE A 371 -48.11 47.80 -35.95
N SER A 372 -47.86 49.10 -35.62
CA SER A 372 -48.83 50.14 -35.44
C SER A 372 -49.39 50.58 -36.84
N GLY A 373 -50.54 50.06 -37.20
CA GLY A 373 -51.26 50.52 -38.36
C GLY A 373 -51.83 51.87 -38.12
N ARG A 374 -51.25 52.91 -38.67
CA ARG A 374 -51.92 54.24 -38.85
C ARG A 374 -52.99 54.12 -39.88
N ARG A 375 -54.27 54.17 -39.47
CA ARG A 375 -55.41 54.56 -40.37
C ARG A 375 -55.41 56.04 -40.53
N ARG A 376 -55.17 56.51 -41.74
CA ARG A 376 -55.60 57.88 -42.19
C ARG A 376 -57.05 57.82 -42.51
N LEU A 377 -57.85 58.67 -41.88
CA LEU A 377 -59.13 59.08 -42.31
C LEU A 377 -58.96 60.33 -43.22
N VAL A 378 -59.53 60.27 -44.39
CA VAL A 378 -59.77 61.45 -45.30
C VAL A 378 -61.27 61.70 -45.37
N SER A 379 -61.65 62.92 -45.03
CA SER A 379 -62.86 63.72 -45.27
C SER A 379 -64.19 63.12 -44.97
#